data_403eff6459913f801b9945cffd992b4f
#
_entry.id   403eff6459913f801b9945cffd992b4f
#
_cell.length_a   1.000
_cell.length_b   1.000
_cell.length_c   1.000
_cell.angle_alpha   90.00
_cell.angle_beta   90.00
_cell.angle_gamma   90.00
#
_symmetry.space_group_name_H-M   'P 1'
#
loop_
_entity.id
_entity.type
_entity.pdbx_description
1 polymer ?
#
loop_
_entity_poly.entity_id
_entity_poly.type
_entity_poly.pdbx_seq_one_letter_code
_entity_poly.pdbx_strand_id
1 'polypeptide(L)'
;MRIATSTIFEAGTRQLGTLQSDMAKLQLQMSTNKRVVSPSDDPIAAARALEVTQSQSINTQLDTNRANARSSLSQEEVILNGVTELMSSVQELVVKAGNASLGDADRASIATELEGRLSDLLGLANSTDGNGAYMFSGYKSATQPFNQSPTGARYDGDQGQRNVQIGSTRSIPISNSGSAVFENNPTGNGRFQTGAAASNTGAGIISSGTVTDVSQLTGHKYALAFKVAGEPAVTTYTVNDNSTTPPTAVQSDQPYKAGQSISFGGMSMDIKGVPADGDTFTVAPSEKQSVFTTITSLIDTLRSPTIGSAGKAALANGLNQTSDNMKSAYDTVLTARSSIGSRLTELDSLDSTGDDLNIQYASTLSDLVDLDLVKTYSMFTQQQVTLTAAQKSFTTMSGLSLFNFISG
;
A
#
# COMPACT_ATOMS: atom_id res chain seq x y z
N MET A 1 79.71 38.50 -9.06
CA MET A 1 78.55 38.89 -8.28
C MET A 1 78.80 38.47 -6.83
N ARG A 2 78.98 39.40 -5.91
CA ARG A 2 78.98 39.09 -4.46
C ARG A 2 77.55 38.83 -4.02
N ILE A 3 77.17 37.62 -3.81
CA ILE A 3 75.89 37.32 -3.16
C ILE A 3 76.10 37.72 -1.70
N ALA A 4 75.27 38.65 -1.20
CA ALA A 4 75.38 39.13 0.19
C ALA A 4 75.06 37.91 1.13
N THR A 5 75.83 37.75 2.19
CA THR A 5 75.69 36.69 3.18
C THR A 5 74.26 36.66 3.78
N SER A 6 73.60 37.80 3.92
CA SER A 6 72.23 37.99 4.34
C SER A 6 71.23 37.30 3.39
N THR A 7 71.46 37.35 2.07
CA THR A 7 70.58 36.73 1.07
C THR A 7 70.61 35.19 1.16
N ILE A 8 71.80 34.65 1.44
CA ILE A 8 71.96 33.18 1.63
C ILE A 8 71.30 32.75 2.94
N PHE A 9 71.45 33.54 4.00
CA PHE A 9 70.77 33.21 5.29
C PHE A 9 69.28 33.34 5.20
N GLU A 10 68.73 34.36 4.56
CA GLU A 10 67.30 34.54 4.32
C GLU A 10 66.73 33.44 3.42
N ALA A 11 67.45 33.00 2.40
CA ALA A 11 67.04 31.85 1.56
C ALA A 11 67.04 30.55 2.34
N GLY A 12 68.03 30.28 3.21
CA GLY A 12 68.12 29.15 4.06
C GLY A 12 66.98 29.08 5.11
N THR A 13 66.69 30.18 5.78
CA THR A 13 65.57 30.25 6.75
C THR A 13 64.22 30.07 6.09
N ARG A 14 63.98 30.66 4.91
CA ARG A 14 62.76 30.43 4.13
C ARG A 14 62.62 28.97 3.74
N GLN A 15 63.67 28.33 3.24
CA GLN A 15 63.68 26.92 2.87
C GLN A 15 63.36 26.00 4.07
N LEU A 16 63.96 26.27 5.24
CA LEU A 16 63.67 25.52 6.48
C LEU A 16 62.24 25.71 6.92
N GLY A 17 61.68 26.93 6.84
CA GLY A 17 60.28 27.23 7.14
C GLY A 17 59.31 26.47 6.22
N THR A 18 59.62 26.41 4.90
CA THR A 18 58.82 25.62 3.94
C THR A 18 58.82 24.13 4.29
N LEU A 19 60.01 23.55 4.53
CA LEU A 19 60.12 22.14 4.89
C LEU A 19 59.41 21.81 6.19
N GLN A 20 59.41 22.66 7.19
CA GLN A 20 58.64 22.49 8.45
C GLN A 20 57.14 22.57 8.20
N SER A 21 56.68 23.51 7.36
CA SER A 21 55.26 23.64 6.99
C SER A 21 54.76 22.41 6.24
N ASP A 22 55.54 21.92 5.26
CA ASP A 22 55.19 20.74 4.49
C ASP A 22 55.12 19.48 5.40
N MET A 23 56.05 19.34 6.33
CA MET A 23 56.04 18.23 7.31
C MET A 23 54.84 18.33 8.25
N ALA A 24 54.46 19.50 8.73
CA ALA A 24 53.28 19.71 9.54
C ALA A 24 51.99 19.37 8.76
N LYS A 25 51.95 19.71 7.46
CA LYS A 25 50.84 19.35 6.57
C LYS A 25 50.72 17.82 6.40
N LEU A 26 51.82 17.13 6.12
CA LEU A 26 51.82 15.67 6.02
C LEU A 26 51.37 15.00 7.33
N GLN A 27 51.80 15.52 8.47
CA GLN A 27 51.38 15.04 9.80
C GLN A 27 49.89 15.24 10.03
N LEU A 28 49.31 16.38 9.61
CA LEU A 28 47.89 16.66 9.70
C LEU A 28 47.09 15.69 8.78
N GLN A 29 47.57 15.50 7.55
CA GLN A 29 46.98 14.54 6.61
C GLN A 29 46.97 13.10 7.18
N MET A 30 48.09 12.66 7.76
CA MET A 30 48.21 11.34 8.40
C MET A 30 47.30 11.21 9.61
N SER A 31 47.17 12.26 10.45
CA SER A 31 46.32 12.23 11.64
C SER A 31 44.84 12.21 11.32
N THR A 32 44.43 12.82 10.20
CA THR A 32 43.04 12.87 9.72
C THR A 32 42.69 11.75 8.75
N ASN A 33 43.71 11.01 8.28
CA ASN A 33 43.59 10.02 7.20
C ASN A 33 43.01 10.61 5.90
N LYS A 34 43.18 11.91 5.67
CA LYS A 34 42.66 12.61 4.50
C LYS A 34 43.78 13.32 3.74
N ARG A 35 43.77 13.15 2.42
CA ARG A 35 44.65 13.90 1.49
C ARG A 35 44.21 15.36 1.37
N VAL A 36 42.90 15.60 1.31
CA VAL A 36 42.28 16.91 1.22
C VAL A 36 41.67 17.24 2.58
N VAL A 37 42.40 18.02 3.39
CA VAL A 37 41.96 18.43 4.72
C VAL A 37 41.21 19.76 4.67
N SER A 38 41.61 20.64 3.77
CA SER A 38 40.98 21.94 3.54
C SER A 38 40.75 22.18 2.05
N PRO A 39 39.75 23.02 1.68
CA PRO A 39 39.51 23.37 0.27
C PRO A 39 40.73 24.00 -0.46
N SER A 40 41.68 24.56 0.29
CA SER A 40 42.91 25.10 -0.27
C SER A 40 43.90 24.02 -0.72
N ASP A 41 43.79 22.78 -0.24
CA ASP A 41 44.69 21.71 -0.62
C ASP A 41 44.42 21.19 -2.04
N ASP A 42 43.16 21.04 -2.39
CA ASP A 42 42.69 20.64 -3.73
C ASP A 42 41.23 21.15 -3.92
N PRO A 43 41.06 22.39 -4.49
CA PRO A 43 39.74 22.97 -4.63
C PRO A 43 38.77 22.15 -5.51
N ILE A 44 39.33 21.44 -6.52
CA ILE A 44 38.49 20.63 -7.45
C ILE A 44 38.01 19.39 -6.75
N ALA A 45 38.89 18.67 -6.07
CA ALA A 45 38.52 17.46 -5.31
C ALA A 45 37.57 17.83 -4.17
N ALA A 46 37.78 18.94 -3.45
CA ALA A 46 36.91 19.40 -2.38
C ALA A 46 35.50 19.73 -2.88
N ALA A 47 35.36 20.41 -4.02
CA ALA A 47 34.07 20.74 -4.62
C ALA A 47 33.30 19.45 -5.03
N ARG A 48 33.98 18.52 -5.72
CA ARG A 48 33.40 17.24 -6.11
C ARG A 48 33.02 16.37 -4.91
N ALA A 49 33.85 16.35 -3.87
CA ALA A 49 33.56 15.60 -2.64
C ALA A 49 32.31 16.15 -1.95
N LEU A 50 32.11 17.47 -1.97
CA LEU A 50 30.88 18.07 -1.44
C LEU A 50 29.63 17.66 -2.22
N GLU A 51 29.68 17.65 -3.56
CA GLU A 51 28.58 17.17 -4.42
C GLU A 51 28.23 15.71 -4.16
N VAL A 52 29.23 14.85 -4.04
CA VAL A 52 29.03 13.42 -3.73
C VAL A 52 28.46 13.22 -2.34
N THR A 53 28.96 13.97 -1.34
CA THR A 53 28.44 13.94 0.04
C THR A 53 26.99 14.39 0.08
N GLN A 54 26.62 15.42 -0.68
CA GLN A 54 25.23 15.87 -0.80
C GLN A 54 24.34 14.77 -1.41
N SER A 55 24.81 14.11 -2.48
CA SER A 55 24.08 13.01 -3.12
C SER A 55 23.92 11.82 -2.17
N GLN A 56 24.95 11.47 -1.41
CA GLN A 56 24.90 10.43 -0.38
C GLN A 56 23.90 10.77 0.72
N SER A 57 23.87 12.04 1.18
CA SER A 57 22.90 12.48 2.20
C SER A 57 21.46 12.38 1.72
N ILE A 58 21.19 12.73 0.45
CA ILE A 58 19.88 12.57 -0.16
C ILE A 58 19.51 11.08 -0.23
N ASN A 59 20.43 10.21 -0.65
CA ASN A 59 20.17 8.76 -0.72
C ASN A 59 19.86 8.18 0.67
N THR A 60 20.59 8.58 1.70
CA THR A 60 20.32 8.19 3.11
C THR A 60 18.94 8.66 3.59
N GLN A 61 18.53 9.88 3.20
CA GLN A 61 17.18 10.36 3.51
C GLN A 61 16.11 9.53 2.82
N LEU A 62 16.32 9.17 1.54
CA LEU A 62 15.40 8.30 0.79
C LEU A 62 15.35 6.90 1.37
N ASP A 63 16.46 6.36 1.86
CA ASP A 63 16.52 5.08 2.56
C ASP A 63 15.67 5.09 3.84
N THR A 64 15.80 6.14 4.66
CA THR A 64 14.94 6.34 5.84
C THR A 64 13.46 6.40 5.45
N ASN A 65 13.13 7.10 4.37
CA ASN A 65 11.78 7.19 3.86
C ASN A 65 11.24 5.82 3.41
N ARG A 66 12.05 5.00 2.72
CA ARG A 66 11.69 3.64 2.30
C ARG A 66 11.47 2.73 3.51
N ALA A 67 12.32 2.80 4.54
CA ALA A 67 12.15 2.05 5.78
C ALA A 67 10.82 2.38 6.47
N ASN A 68 10.45 3.67 6.56
CA ASN A 68 9.18 4.12 7.11
C ASN A 68 7.99 3.65 6.26
N ALA A 69 8.10 3.73 4.94
CA ALA A 69 7.08 3.24 4.02
C ALA A 69 6.86 1.73 4.15
N ARG A 70 7.94 0.96 4.23
CA ARG A 70 7.92 -0.49 4.47
C ARG A 70 7.21 -0.83 5.78
N SER A 71 7.53 -0.15 6.86
CA SER A 71 6.89 -0.36 8.17
C SER A 71 5.38 -0.15 8.10
N SER A 72 4.93 0.96 7.50
CA SER A 72 3.50 1.28 7.36
C SER A 72 2.76 0.25 6.49
N LEU A 73 3.32 -0.10 5.34
CA LEU A 73 2.71 -1.07 4.41
C LEU A 73 2.67 -2.49 5.00
N SER A 74 3.72 -2.91 5.73
CA SER A 74 3.75 -4.22 6.39
C SER A 74 2.72 -4.32 7.52
N GLN A 75 2.49 -3.24 8.27
CA GLN A 75 1.43 -3.20 9.29
C GLN A 75 0.05 -3.30 8.65
N GLU A 76 -0.19 -2.56 7.55
CA GLU A 76 -1.45 -2.62 6.81
C GLU A 76 -1.70 -4.03 6.24
N GLU A 77 -0.66 -4.69 5.70
CA GLU A 77 -0.76 -6.07 5.19
C GLU A 77 -1.14 -7.06 6.29
N VAL A 78 -0.57 -6.95 7.50
CA VAL A 78 -0.93 -7.80 8.64
C VAL A 78 -2.41 -7.64 9.01
N ILE A 79 -2.92 -6.40 9.04
CA ILE A 79 -4.32 -6.14 9.35
C ILE A 79 -5.22 -6.69 8.25
N LEU A 80 -4.91 -6.45 6.98
CA LEU A 80 -5.69 -6.96 5.86
C LEU A 80 -5.65 -8.48 5.74
N ASN A 81 -4.56 -9.12 6.19
CA ASN A 81 -4.54 -10.58 6.36
C ASN A 81 -5.59 -11.04 7.38
N GLY A 82 -5.63 -10.42 8.56
CA GLY A 82 -6.66 -10.69 9.57
C GLY A 82 -8.08 -10.45 9.04
N VAL A 83 -8.28 -9.41 8.23
CA VAL A 83 -9.57 -9.16 7.55
C VAL A 83 -9.93 -10.32 6.61
N THR A 84 -9.00 -10.81 5.79
CA THR A 84 -9.27 -11.94 4.87
C THR A 84 -9.59 -13.22 5.62
N GLU A 85 -8.92 -13.52 6.73
CA GLU A 85 -9.21 -14.68 7.59
C GLU A 85 -10.62 -14.59 8.20
N LEU A 86 -10.97 -13.41 8.70
CA LEU A 86 -12.29 -13.13 9.25
C LEU A 86 -13.38 -13.27 8.19
N MET A 87 -13.20 -12.70 6.99
CA MET A 87 -14.14 -12.82 5.88
C MET A 87 -14.32 -14.28 5.44
N SER A 88 -13.27 -15.09 5.44
CA SER A 88 -13.35 -16.54 5.18
C SER A 88 -14.19 -17.24 6.25
N SER A 89 -14.02 -16.90 7.53
CA SER A 89 -14.84 -17.41 8.64
C SER A 89 -16.33 -17.03 8.47
N VAL A 90 -16.62 -15.79 8.03
CA VAL A 90 -18.00 -15.37 7.73
C VAL A 90 -18.59 -16.19 6.57
N GLN A 91 -17.81 -16.46 5.51
CA GLN A 91 -18.28 -17.32 4.40
C GLN A 91 -18.58 -18.76 4.85
N GLU A 92 -17.77 -19.32 5.75
CA GLU A 92 -18.06 -20.64 6.36
C GLU A 92 -19.40 -20.62 7.13
N LEU A 93 -19.66 -19.54 7.87
CA LEU A 93 -20.93 -19.37 8.58
C LEU A 93 -22.13 -19.20 7.63
N VAL A 94 -21.96 -18.53 6.48
CA VAL A 94 -22.98 -18.46 5.40
C VAL A 94 -23.31 -19.86 4.89
N VAL A 95 -22.29 -20.66 4.57
CA VAL A 95 -22.47 -22.04 4.09
C VAL A 95 -23.16 -22.90 5.16
N LYS A 96 -22.72 -22.79 6.43
CA LYS A 96 -23.35 -23.50 7.56
C LYS A 96 -24.82 -23.12 7.73
N ALA A 97 -25.15 -21.83 7.63
CA ALA A 97 -26.52 -21.32 7.74
C ALA A 97 -27.43 -21.82 6.63
N GLY A 98 -26.90 -22.15 5.45
CA GLY A 98 -27.63 -22.75 4.32
C GLY A 98 -28.02 -24.21 4.52
N ASN A 99 -27.61 -24.86 5.61
CA ASN A 99 -27.99 -26.24 5.88
C ASN A 99 -29.50 -26.34 6.22
N ALA A 100 -30.25 -27.07 5.40
CA ALA A 100 -31.70 -27.21 5.51
C ALA A 100 -32.16 -27.90 6.82
N SER A 101 -31.27 -28.59 7.54
CA SER A 101 -31.58 -29.25 8.81
C SER A 101 -31.57 -28.27 10.02
N LEU A 102 -31.05 -27.05 9.87
CA LEU A 102 -31.01 -26.07 10.96
C LEU A 102 -32.40 -25.46 11.22
N GLY A 103 -32.74 -25.35 12.49
CA GLY A 103 -33.91 -24.61 12.97
C GLY A 103 -33.65 -23.08 13.09
N ASP A 104 -34.69 -22.32 13.36
CA ASP A 104 -34.54 -20.86 13.56
C ASP A 104 -33.65 -20.54 14.76
N ALA A 105 -33.69 -21.36 15.84
CA ALA A 105 -32.80 -21.19 16.99
C ALA A 105 -31.32 -21.41 16.67
N ASP A 106 -31.01 -22.37 15.81
CA ASP A 106 -29.63 -22.63 15.36
C ASP A 106 -29.13 -21.47 14.51
N ARG A 107 -29.97 -20.94 13.61
CA ARG A 107 -29.64 -19.76 12.80
C ARG A 107 -29.48 -18.50 13.64
N ALA A 108 -30.31 -18.30 14.67
CA ALA A 108 -30.13 -17.22 15.62
C ALA A 108 -28.77 -17.30 16.36
N SER A 109 -28.32 -18.52 16.67
CA SER A 109 -26.99 -18.73 17.27
C SER A 109 -25.85 -18.35 16.30
N ILE A 110 -25.99 -18.69 15.01
CA ILE A 110 -25.05 -18.27 13.95
C ILE A 110 -25.08 -16.73 13.80
N ALA A 111 -26.26 -16.10 13.86
CA ALA A 111 -26.40 -14.67 13.80
C ALA A 111 -25.67 -13.96 14.96
N THR A 112 -25.71 -14.54 16.18
CA THR A 112 -24.95 -14.02 17.32
C THR A 112 -23.44 -14.18 17.13
N GLU A 113 -22.97 -15.29 16.54
CA GLU A 113 -21.55 -15.44 16.17
C GLU A 113 -21.13 -14.40 15.14
N LEU A 114 -21.96 -14.11 14.15
CA LEU A 114 -21.71 -13.08 13.13
C LEU A 114 -21.65 -11.67 13.72
N GLU A 115 -22.40 -11.36 14.77
CA GLU A 115 -22.27 -10.09 15.51
C GLU A 115 -20.89 -9.95 16.15
N GLY A 116 -20.35 -11.03 16.70
CA GLY A 116 -18.97 -11.08 17.17
C GLY A 116 -17.97 -10.79 16.04
N ARG A 117 -18.14 -11.46 14.87
CA ARG A 117 -17.28 -11.25 13.71
C ARG A 117 -17.38 -9.81 13.16
N LEU A 118 -18.58 -9.22 13.18
CA LEU A 118 -18.79 -7.83 12.80
C LEU A 118 -18.02 -6.86 13.72
N SER A 119 -18.04 -7.12 15.03
CA SER A 119 -17.28 -6.35 16.02
C SER A 119 -15.77 -6.50 15.82
N ASP A 120 -15.29 -7.72 15.55
CA ASP A 120 -13.88 -7.99 15.25
C ASP A 120 -13.44 -7.24 13.98
N LEU A 121 -14.27 -7.27 12.91
CA LEU A 121 -14.00 -6.55 11.67
C LEU A 121 -13.94 -5.03 11.87
N LEU A 122 -14.84 -4.47 12.69
CA LEU A 122 -14.79 -3.06 13.09
C LEU A 122 -13.51 -2.73 13.84
N GLY A 123 -13.04 -3.63 14.72
CA GLY A 123 -11.77 -3.49 15.41
C GLY A 123 -10.59 -3.43 14.45
N LEU A 124 -10.53 -4.35 13.46
CA LEU A 124 -9.48 -4.37 12.44
C LEU A 124 -9.54 -3.12 11.55
N ALA A 125 -10.72 -2.68 11.13
CA ALA A 125 -10.91 -1.48 10.33
C ALA A 125 -10.57 -0.17 11.08
N ASN A 126 -10.60 -0.19 12.42
CA ASN A 126 -10.19 0.90 13.30
C ASN A 126 -8.78 0.74 13.87
N SER A 127 -7.96 -0.13 13.29
CA SER A 127 -6.59 -0.33 13.76
C SER A 127 -5.75 0.93 13.60
N THR A 128 -4.85 1.13 14.59
CA THR A 128 -3.92 2.25 14.60
C THR A 128 -2.48 1.77 14.35
N ASP A 129 -1.64 2.65 13.85
CA ASP A 129 -0.19 2.48 13.86
C ASP A 129 0.32 2.58 15.31
N GLY A 130 1.56 2.16 15.58
CA GLY A 130 2.12 2.20 16.93
C GLY A 130 2.13 3.59 17.61
N ASN A 131 1.82 4.65 16.85
CA ASN A 131 1.76 6.04 17.33
C ASN A 131 0.34 6.52 17.61
N GLY A 132 -0.68 5.67 17.42
CA GLY A 132 -2.08 5.98 17.66
C GLY A 132 -2.80 6.65 16.48
N ALA A 133 -2.16 6.76 15.31
CA ALA A 133 -2.84 7.25 14.10
C ALA A 133 -3.61 6.10 13.44
N TYR A 134 -4.87 6.33 13.09
CA TYR A 134 -5.70 5.35 12.40
C TYR A 134 -5.19 5.11 10.98
N MET A 135 -5.09 3.83 10.60
CA MET A 135 -4.47 3.43 9.33
C MET A 135 -5.40 3.66 8.13
N PHE A 136 -6.71 3.46 8.32
CA PHE A 136 -7.72 3.52 7.25
C PHE A 136 -8.51 4.83 7.19
N SER A 137 -8.11 5.87 7.94
CA SER A 137 -8.83 7.15 8.01
C SER A 137 -8.46 8.16 6.91
N GLY A 138 -7.56 7.81 6.00
CA GLY A 138 -7.03 8.72 4.99
C GLY A 138 -6.09 9.77 5.57
N TYR A 139 -6.31 11.05 5.28
CA TYR A 139 -5.55 12.16 5.88
C TYR A 139 -5.99 12.49 7.31
N LYS A 140 -7.21 12.09 7.70
CA LYS A 140 -7.76 12.33 9.06
C LYS A 140 -7.26 11.33 10.09
N SER A 141 -5.96 11.11 10.18
CA SER A 141 -5.33 10.05 10.99
C SER A 141 -5.70 10.05 12.48
N ALA A 142 -6.17 11.18 13.03
CA ALA A 142 -6.64 11.29 14.41
C ALA A 142 -8.14 10.93 14.58
N THR A 143 -8.88 10.71 13.48
CA THR A 143 -10.33 10.41 13.53
C THR A 143 -10.54 8.91 13.36
N GLN A 144 -11.32 8.30 14.25
CA GLN A 144 -11.74 6.91 14.10
C GLN A 144 -12.50 6.72 12.78
N PRO A 145 -12.02 5.83 11.87
CA PRO A 145 -12.59 5.75 10.53
C PRO A 145 -13.99 5.15 10.51
N PHE A 146 -14.28 4.13 11.32
CA PHE A 146 -15.56 3.44 11.29
C PHE A 146 -16.29 3.51 12.64
N ASN A 147 -17.48 4.04 12.62
CA ASN A 147 -18.38 4.09 13.77
C ASN A 147 -19.59 3.18 13.51
N GLN A 148 -19.95 2.36 14.52
CA GLN A 148 -21.09 1.47 14.41
C GLN A 148 -22.39 2.23 14.11
N SER A 149 -23.21 1.70 13.22
CA SER A 149 -24.51 2.24 12.83
C SER A 149 -25.54 1.11 12.74
N PRO A 150 -26.86 1.41 12.73
CA PRO A 150 -27.90 0.40 12.57
C PRO A 150 -27.78 -0.44 11.28
N THR A 151 -27.14 0.10 10.25
CA THR A 151 -26.94 -0.57 8.95
C THR A 151 -25.52 -1.14 8.79
N GLY A 152 -24.78 -1.33 9.90
CA GLY A 152 -23.41 -1.83 9.91
C GLY A 152 -22.41 -0.82 10.46
N ALA A 153 -21.75 -0.06 9.61
CA ALA A 153 -20.81 1.00 10.01
C ALA A 153 -20.89 2.21 9.09
N ARG A 154 -20.60 3.39 9.65
CA ARG A 154 -20.44 4.65 8.93
C ARG A 154 -18.97 5.01 8.87
N TYR A 155 -18.47 5.38 7.70
CA TYR A 155 -17.13 5.87 7.50
C TYR A 155 -17.03 7.38 7.75
N ASP A 156 -16.19 7.82 8.67
CA ASP A 156 -15.95 9.21 9.05
C ASP A 156 -14.56 9.73 8.63
N GLY A 157 -13.75 8.87 8.00
CA GLY A 157 -12.47 9.21 7.42
C GLY A 157 -12.59 10.04 6.14
N ASP A 158 -11.52 10.11 5.38
CA ASP A 158 -11.51 10.66 4.01
C ASP A 158 -10.87 9.68 3.02
N GLN A 159 -10.91 10.02 1.73
CA GLN A 159 -10.40 9.15 0.66
C GLN A 159 -8.93 9.43 0.31
N GLY A 160 -8.22 10.19 1.14
CA GLY A 160 -6.82 10.54 0.94
C GLY A 160 -5.90 9.34 1.08
N GLN A 161 -4.76 9.41 0.37
CA GLN A 161 -3.66 8.46 0.51
C GLN A 161 -2.40 9.22 0.89
N ARG A 162 -1.78 8.84 2.00
CA ARG A 162 -0.51 9.43 2.43
C ARG A 162 0.60 8.91 1.53
N ASN A 163 1.33 9.83 0.90
CA ASN A 163 2.43 9.49 0.01
C ASN A 163 3.77 9.83 0.65
N VAL A 164 4.78 9.00 0.39
CA VAL A 164 6.17 9.22 0.81
C VAL A 164 7.08 9.16 -0.40
N GLN A 165 8.01 10.09 -0.48
CA GLN A 165 9.03 10.09 -1.52
C GLN A 165 10.09 9.03 -1.21
N ILE A 166 10.25 8.07 -2.11
CA ILE A 166 11.14 6.90 -1.99
C ILE A 166 12.31 6.90 -2.98
N GLY A 167 12.30 7.83 -3.91
CA GLY A 167 13.32 8.05 -4.92
C GLY A 167 13.37 9.51 -5.34
N SER A 168 14.34 9.92 -6.16
CA SER A 168 14.51 11.32 -6.58
C SER A 168 13.27 11.90 -7.26
N THR A 169 12.54 11.07 -8.02
CA THR A 169 11.31 11.44 -8.75
C THR A 169 10.13 10.52 -8.43
N ARG A 170 10.30 9.58 -7.47
CA ARG A 170 9.32 8.56 -7.17
C ARG A 170 8.70 8.74 -5.79
N SER A 171 7.37 8.69 -5.74
CA SER A 171 6.58 8.69 -4.50
C SER A 171 5.55 7.57 -4.56
N ILE A 172 5.31 6.90 -3.45
CA ILE A 172 4.30 5.83 -3.33
C ILE A 172 3.31 6.14 -2.20
N PRO A 173 2.06 5.69 -2.33
CA PRO A 173 1.12 5.73 -1.22
C PRO A 173 1.50 4.67 -0.17
N ILE A 174 1.47 5.08 1.10
CA ILE A 174 1.79 4.24 2.27
C ILE A 174 0.54 3.89 3.09
N SER A 175 -0.64 4.23 2.61
CA SER A 175 -1.92 3.91 3.24
C SER A 175 -3.01 3.75 2.19
N ASN A 176 -4.05 2.96 2.50
CA ASN A 176 -5.29 2.90 1.76
C ASN A 176 -6.42 3.51 2.60
N SER A 177 -7.39 4.17 1.95
CA SER A 177 -8.57 4.67 2.67
C SER A 177 -9.51 3.52 3.02
N GLY A 178 -10.15 3.59 4.18
CA GLY A 178 -11.13 2.59 4.61
C GLY A 178 -12.31 2.47 3.65
N SER A 179 -12.72 3.56 3.05
CA SER A 179 -13.75 3.55 2.02
C SER A 179 -13.35 2.70 0.80
N ALA A 180 -12.10 2.76 0.35
CA ALA A 180 -11.63 1.97 -0.78
C ALA A 180 -11.57 0.46 -0.48
N VAL A 181 -11.28 0.09 0.77
CA VAL A 181 -11.09 -1.31 1.19
C VAL A 181 -12.42 -1.95 1.64
N PHE A 182 -13.24 -1.23 2.42
CA PHE A 182 -14.39 -1.80 3.12
C PHE A 182 -15.74 -1.38 2.56
N GLU A 183 -15.85 -0.27 1.79
CA GLU A 183 -17.15 0.25 1.32
C GLU A 183 -17.35 0.14 -0.19
N ASN A 184 -16.28 0.16 -0.98
CA ASN A 184 -16.38 0.18 -2.43
C ASN A 184 -16.55 -1.20 -3.06
N ASN A 185 -17.21 -2.14 -2.38
CA ASN A 185 -17.40 -3.50 -2.86
C ASN A 185 -18.60 -3.57 -3.81
N PRO A 186 -18.42 -4.01 -5.07
CA PRO A 186 -19.53 -4.15 -5.99
C PRO A 186 -20.49 -5.26 -5.52
N THR A 187 -21.81 -5.03 -5.62
CA THR A 187 -22.83 -6.01 -5.26
C THR A 187 -23.08 -7.04 -6.38
N GLY A 188 -23.64 -8.20 -6.01
CA GLY A 188 -23.97 -9.27 -6.93
C GLY A 188 -22.74 -9.83 -7.66
N ASN A 189 -22.84 -10.01 -8.98
CA ASN A 189 -21.72 -10.50 -9.81
C ASN A 189 -20.75 -9.40 -10.27
N GLY A 190 -20.84 -8.19 -9.68
CA GLY A 190 -20.01 -7.03 -10.01
C GLY A 190 -20.49 -6.24 -11.24
N ARG A 191 -21.53 -6.67 -11.92
CA ARG A 191 -22.17 -5.98 -13.05
C ARG A 191 -23.63 -5.70 -12.76
N PHE A 192 -24.33 -6.69 -12.25
CA PHE A 192 -25.70 -6.57 -11.78
C PHE A 192 -25.92 -7.44 -10.53
N GLN A 193 -26.97 -7.12 -9.80
CA GLN A 193 -27.42 -7.85 -8.63
C GLN A 193 -28.84 -8.34 -8.85
N THR A 194 -29.10 -9.60 -8.51
CA THR A 194 -30.44 -10.18 -8.46
C THR A 194 -30.98 -10.11 -7.04
N GLY A 195 -32.30 -10.01 -6.90
CA GLY A 195 -32.98 -9.98 -5.60
C GLY A 195 -34.39 -10.55 -5.69
N ALA A 196 -34.93 -10.99 -4.58
CA ALA A 196 -36.32 -11.37 -4.42
C ALA A 196 -37.06 -10.33 -3.57
N ALA A 197 -38.27 -9.97 -3.94
CA ALA A 197 -39.08 -9.07 -3.13
C ALA A 197 -39.44 -9.72 -1.79
N ALA A 198 -39.40 -8.93 -0.71
CA ALA A 198 -39.77 -9.43 0.63
C ALA A 198 -41.24 -9.86 0.74
N SER A 199 -42.08 -9.41 -0.18
CA SER A 199 -43.50 -9.77 -0.28
C SER A 199 -43.77 -11.11 -0.97
N ASN A 200 -42.72 -11.77 -1.53
CA ASN A 200 -42.90 -13.03 -2.22
C ASN A 200 -43.44 -14.13 -1.29
N THR A 201 -44.41 -14.88 -1.79
CA THR A 201 -45.08 -15.94 -1.04
C THR A 201 -44.82 -17.35 -1.60
N GLY A 202 -44.20 -17.42 -2.76
CA GLY A 202 -43.81 -18.69 -3.41
C GLY A 202 -42.43 -19.19 -2.96
N ALA A 203 -41.97 -20.28 -3.58
CA ALA A 203 -40.72 -20.95 -3.30
C ALA A 203 -39.61 -20.61 -4.32
N GLY A 204 -39.71 -19.47 -5.01
CA GLY A 204 -38.75 -19.05 -6.03
C GLY A 204 -37.42 -18.63 -5.43
N ILE A 205 -36.31 -19.22 -5.92
CA ILE A 205 -34.95 -18.87 -5.54
C ILE A 205 -34.21 -18.44 -6.81
N ILE A 206 -33.82 -17.19 -6.88
CA ILE A 206 -33.09 -16.60 -8.03
C ILE A 206 -31.58 -16.83 -7.88
N SER A 207 -30.92 -17.18 -8.98
CA SER A 207 -29.45 -17.24 -9.03
C SER A 207 -28.83 -15.86 -9.18
N SER A 208 -27.54 -15.73 -8.88
CA SER A 208 -26.74 -14.49 -9.07
C SER A 208 -26.69 -14.02 -10.52
N GLY A 209 -26.98 -14.92 -11.46
CA GLY A 209 -26.91 -14.66 -12.88
C GLY A 209 -25.49 -14.45 -13.44
N THR A 210 -25.41 -14.43 -14.75
CA THR A 210 -24.17 -14.20 -15.50
C THR A 210 -24.38 -13.18 -16.61
N VAL A 211 -23.33 -12.46 -16.98
CA VAL A 211 -23.33 -11.60 -18.16
C VAL A 211 -23.02 -12.46 -19.39
N THR A 212 -23.91 -12.48 -20.36
CA THR A 212 -23.75 -13.19 -21.63
C THR A 212 -23.25 -12.29 -22.74
N ASP A 213 -23.62 -11.01 -22.71
CA ASP A 213 -23.17 -10.01 -23.67
C ASP A 213 -23.05 -8.62 -22.96
N VAL A 214 -21.81 -8.17 -22.76
CA VAL A 214 -21.52 -6.89 -22.10
C VAL A 214 -22.04 -5.68 -22.91
N SER A 215 -22.10 -5.81 -24.25
CA SER A 215 -22.54 -4.72 -25.12
C SER A 215 -24.03 -4.41 -25.02
N GLN A 216 -24.83 -5.36 -24.53
CA GLN A 216 -26.27 -5.23 -24.35
C GLN A 216 -26.68 -4.77 -22.95
N LEU A 217 -25.72 -4.61 -22.02
CA LEU A 217 -26.02 -4.13 -20.68
C LEU A 217 -26.45 -2.66 -20.72
N THR A 218 -27.70 -2.41 -20.34
CA THR A 218 -28.28 -1.04 -20.35
C THR A 218 -28.02 -0.26 -19.07
N GLY A 219 -27.69 -0.95 -17.96
CA GLY A 219 -27.63 -0.36 -16.62
C GLY A 219 -29.00 -0.03 -16.04
N HIS A 220 -30.08 -0.57 -16.61
CA HIS A 220 -31.45 -0.38 -16.14
C HIS A 220 -31.80 -1.33 -14.99
N LYS A 221 -32.88 -0.99 -14.24
CA LYS A 221 -33.49 -1.82 -13.20
C LYS A 221 -34.66 -2.57 -13.81
N TYR A 222 -34.63 -3.91 -13.70
CA TYR A 222 -35.69 -4.76 -14.21
C TYR A 222 -36.44 -5.46 -13.07
N ALA A 223 -37.71 -5.74 -13.30
CA ALA A 223 -38.55 -6.56 -12.44
C ALA A 223 -39.12 -7.74 -13.24
N LEU A 224 -38.95 -8.95 -12.72
CA LEU A 224 -39.54 -10.17 -13.22
C LEU A 224 -40.80 -10.46 -12.38
N ALA A 225 -41.99 -10.17 -12.92
CA ALA A 225 -43.27 -10.37 -12.25
C ALA A 225 -43.88 -11.74 -12.69
N PHE A 226 -44.29 -12.53 -11.72
CA PHE A 226 -44.87 -13.85 -11.96
C PHE A 226 -46.39 -13.82 -11.85
N LYS A 227 -47.04 -14.58 -12.73
CA LYS A 227 -48.49 -14.72 -12.75
C LYS A 227 -48.82 -16.20 -12.87
N VAL A 228 -49.77 -16.65 -12.03
CA VAL A 228 -50.29 -18.02 -12.07
C VAL A 228 -51.78 -17.96 -12.43
N ALA A 229 -52.14 -18.50 -13.59
CA ALA A 229 -53.52 -18.43 -14.08
C ALA A 229 -53.89 -19.72 -14.88
N GLY A 230 -55.19 -19.93 -15.04
CA GLY A 230 -55.76 -21.04 -15.83
C GLY A 230 -56.03 -22.32 -15.03
N GLU A 231 -56.73 -23.26 -15.69
CA GLU A 231 -56.94 -24.62 -15.21
C GLU A 231 -56.64 -25.59 -16.35
N PRO A 232 -55.53 -26.38 -16.28
CA PRO A 232 -54.58 -26.43 -15.16
C PRO A 232 -53.78 -25.12 -15.03
N ALA A 233 -53.32 -24.77 -13.79
CA ALA A 233 -52.60 -23.57 -13.50
C ALA A 233 -51.27 -23.53 -14.28
N VAL A 234 -51.05 -22.45 -15.02
CA VAL A 234 -49.82 -22.18 -15.78
C VAL A 234 -49.14 -20.95 -15.19
N THR A 235 -47.88 -21.13 -14.86
CA THR A 235 -47.05 -20.01 -14.40
C THR A 235 -46.36 -19.33 -15.59
N THR A 236 -46.53 -18.01 -15.70
CA THR A 236 -45.84 -17.15 -16.67
C THR A 236 -45.07 -16.04 -15.97
N TYR A 237 -44.12 -15.44 -16.65
CA TYR A 237 -43.41 -14.27 -16.15
C TYR A 237 -43.35 -13.16 -17.20
N THR A 238 -43.31 -11.94 -16.72
CA THR A 238 -43.10 -10.72 -17.52
C THR A 238 -41.88 -9.99 -16.99
N VAL A 239 -40.97 -9.62 -17.88
CA VAL A 239 -39.79 -8.78 -17.56
C VAL A 239 -40.13 -7.35 -17.88
N ASN A 240 -40.20 -6.49 -16.88
CA ASN A 240 -40.45 -5.07 -17.01
C ASN A 240 -39.15 -4.27 -16.77
N ASP A 241 -38.87 -3.31 -17.64
CA ASP A 241 -37.87 -2.27 -17.43
C ASP A 241 -38.48 -1.16 -16.58
N ASN A 242 -38.07 -1.08 -15.32
CA ASN A 242 -38.54 -0.10 -14.35
C ASN A 242 -37.76 1.20 -14.36
N SER A 243 -36.75 1.33 -15.23
CA SER A 243 -36.02 2.58 -15.44
C SER A 243 -36.75 3.53 -16.40
N THR A 244 -37.78 3.03 -17.10
CA THR A 244 -38.66 3.83 -17.95
C THR A 244 -39.93 4.23 -17.22
N THR A 245 -40.53 5.40 -17.58
CA THR A 245 -41.77 5.87 -17.00
C THR A 245 -42.79 6.15 -18.12
N PRO A 246 -43.85 5.35 -18.29
CA PRO A 246 -44.20 4.15 -17.49
C PRO A 246 -43.21 2.96 -17.74
N PRO A 247 -43.19 1.95 -16.86
CA PRO A 247 -42.41 0.73 -17.06
C PRO A 247 -42.74 0.06 -18.39
N THR A 248 -41.70 -0.40 -19.11
CA THR A 248 -41.87 -1.02 -20.42
C THR A 248 -41.58 -2.52 -20.34
N ALA A 249 -42.49 -3.34 -20.87
CA ALA A 249 -42.26 -4.77 -20.91
C ALA A 249 -41.22 -5.12 -21.98
N VAL A 250 -40.14 -5.76 -21.54
CA VAL A 250 -39.06 -6.32 -22.39
C VAL A 250 -39.46 -7.71 -22.92
N GLN A 251 -40.12 -8.50 -22.05
CA GLN A 251 -40.68 -9.79 -22.37
C GLN A 251 -42.03 -9.89 -21.67
N SER A 252 -43.09 -10.38 -22.35
CA SER A 252 -44.44 -10.50 -21.78
C SER A 252 -44.90 -11.92 -21.80
N ASP A 253 -45.54 -12.35 -20.69
CA ASP A 253 -46.25 -13.63 -20.53
C ASP A 253 -45.46 -14.86 -21.00
N GLN A 254 -44.16 -14.90 -20.72
CA GLN A 254 -43.31 -16.02 -21.09
C GLN A 254 -43.62 -17.25 -20.21
N PRO A 255 -43.69 -18.44 -20.76
CA PRO A 255 -43.93 -19.63 -19.95
C PRO A 255 -42.76 -19.92 -19.03
N TYR A 256 -43.04 -20.15 -17.75
CA TYR A 256 -42.03 -20.43 -16.73
C TYR A 256 -41.85 -21.94 -16.54
N LYS A 257 -40.57 -22.34 -16.43
CA LYS A 257 -40.16 -23.67 -15.94
C LYS A 257 -39.05 -23.51 -14.92
N ALA A 258 -39.21 -24.16 -13.76
CA ALA A 258 -38.21 -24.08 -12.69
C ALA A 258 -36.82 -24.47 -13.17
N GLY A 259 -35.82 -23.64 -12.91
CA GLY A 259 -34.42 -23.83 -13.30
C GLY A 259 -34.11 -23.56 -14.78
N GLN A 260 -35.09 -23.13 -15.58
CA GLN A 260 -34.85 -22.69 -16.94
C GLN A 260 -34.18 -21.31 -16.94
N SER A 261 -33.19 -21.13 -17.82
CA SER A 261 -32.50 -19.83 -17.99
C SER A 261 -33.45 -18.78 -18.56
N ILE A 262 -33.50 -17.64 -17.92
CA ILE A 262 -34.18 -16.41 -18.33
C ILE A 262 -33.10 -15.44 -18.81
N SER A 263 -33.16 -15.06 -20.08
CA SER A 263 -32.14 -14.20 -20.68
C SER A 263 -32.76 -12.95 -21.30
N PHE A 264 -32.23 -11.78 -20.98
CA PHE A 264 -32.61 -10.48 -21.56
C PHE A 264 -31.49 -9.46 -21.32
N GLY A 265 -31.37 -8.46 -22.19
CA GLY A 265 -30.44 -7.35 -22.02
C GLY A 265 -28.99 -7.74 -21.77
N GLY A 266 -28.51 -8.84 -22.38
CA GLY A 266 -27.14 -9.34 -22.19
C GLY A 266 -26.89 -10.06 -20.84
N MET A 267 -27.95 -10.33 -20.09
CA MET A 267 -27.92 -11.02 -18.78
C MET A 267 -28.65 -12.36 -18.88
N SER A 268 -28.22 -13.33 -18.09
CA SER A 268 -28.88 -14.65 -17.94
C SER A 268 -28.89 -15.09 -16.49
N MET A 269 -30.05 -15.51 -16.03
CA MET A 269 -30.26 -16.02 -14.67
C MET A 269 -31.29 -17.16 -14.69
N ASP A 270 -31.36 -17.96 -13.65
CA ASP A 270 -32.40 -18.98 -13.46
C ASP A 270 -33.11 -18.76 -12.13
N ILE A 271 -34.37 -19.18 -12.08
CA ILE A 271 -35.15 -19.22 -10.85
C ILE A 271 -35.51 -20.65 -10.61
N LYS A 272 -35.14 -21.20 -9.43
CA LYS A 272 -35.48 -22.54 -8.96
C LYS A 272 -36.74 -22.47 -8.10
N GLY A 273 -37.45 -23.59 -8.01
CA GLY A 273 -38.69 -23.65 -7.24
C GLY A 273 -39.90 -23.10 -8.01
N VAL A 274 -41.00 -22.87 -7.32
CA VAL A 274 -42.28 -22.44 -7.90
C VAL A 274 -42.65 -21.07 -7.31
N PRO A 275 -42.49 -19.97 -8.07
CA PRO A 275 -43.03 -18.66 -7.67
C PRO A 275 -44.58 -18.72 -7.56
N ALA A 276 -45.12 -17.95 -6.64
CA ALA A 276 -46.59 -17.77 -6.49
C ALA A 276 -47.08 -16.62 -7.40
N ASP A 277 -48.39 -16.51 -7.50
CA ASP A 277 -49.01 -15.36 -8.20
C ASP A 277 -48.66 -14.04 -7.51
N GLY A 278 -48.17 -13.08 -8.29
CA GLY A 278 -47.73 -11.78 -7.78
C GLY A 278 -46.26 -11.72 -7.27
N ASP A 279 -45.56 -12.87 -7.23
CA ASP A 279 -44.12 -12.85 -6.85
C ASP A 279 -43.30 -12.03 -7.82
N THR A 280 -42.32 -11.30 -7.28
CA THR A 280 -41.46 -10.43 -8.06
C THR A 280 -39.99 -10.63 -7.71
N PHE A 281 -39.16 -10.73 -8.74
CA PHE A 281 -37.70 -10.71 -8.61
C PHE A 281 -37.14 -9.50 -9.30
N THR A 282 -36.04 -8.97 -8.80
CA THR A 282 -35.40 -7.76 -9.32
C THR A 282 -34.02 -8.07 -9.89
N VAL A 283 -33.65 -7.35 -10.95
CA VAL A 283 -32.30 -7.29 -11.49
C VAL A 283 -31.92 -5.81 -11.59
N ALA A 284 -30.92 -5.41 -10.84
CA ALA A 284 -30.48 -4.02 -10.78
C ALA A 284 -28.99 -3.93 -11.09
N PRO A 285 -28.48 -2.79 -11.60
CA PRO A 285 -27.06 -2.56 -11.74
C PRO A 285 -26.34 -2.81 -10.41
N SER A 286 -25.11 -3.33 -10.47
CA SER A 286 -24.26 -3.46 -9.29
C SER A 286 -24.01 -2.08 -8.69
N GLU A 287 -24.26 -1.94 -7.42
CA GLU A 287 -23.96 -0.74 -6.62
C GLU A 287 -22.79 -1.05 -5.69
N LYS A 288 -22.22 -0.02 -5.07
CA LYS A 288 -21.18 -0.20 -4.08
C LYS A 288 -21.80 -0.38 -2.70
N GLN A 289 -21.35 -1.39 -1.98
CA GLN A 289 -21.87 -1.72 -0.65
C GLN A 289 -20.72 -1.96 0.33
N SER A 290 -20.93 -1.49 1.56
CA SER A 290 -20.02 -1.75 2.67
C SER A 290 -20.09 -3.23 3.07
N VAL A 291 -18.92 -3.83 3.38
CA VAL A 291 -18.86 -5.18 3.95
C VAL A 291 -19.61 -5.28 5.28
N PHE A 292 -19.60 -4.21 6.08
CA PHE A 292 -20.35 -4.15 7.34
C PHE A 292 -21.87 -4.24 7.11
N THR A 293 -22.38 -3.56 6.09
CA THR A 293 -23.79 -3.64 5.67
C THR A 293 -24.12 -5.05 5.18
N THR A 294 -23.21 -5.70 4.45
CA THR A 294 -23.41 -7.07 3.98
C THR A 294 -23.57 -8.04 5.15
N ILE A 295 -22.70 -7.96 6.17
CA ILE A 295 -22.79 -8.83 7.35
C ILE A 295 -24.03 -8.51 8.19
N THR A 296 -24.40 -7.22 8.35
CA THR A 296 -25.63 -6.84 9.06
C THR A 296 -26.87 -7.39 8.36
N SER A 297 -26.96 -7.26 7.03
CA SER A 297 -28.06 -7.85 6.25
C SER A 297 -28.14 -9.38 6.37
N LEU A 298 -27.01 -10.05 6.49
CA LEU A 298 -26.94 -11.49 6.76
C LEU A 298 -27.54 -11.80 8.14
N ILE A 299 -27.14 -11.07 9.18
CA ILE A 299 -27.64 -11.24 10.54
C ILE A 299 -29.18 -11.08 10.56
N ASP A 300 -29.71 -10.05 9.90
CA ASP A 300 -31.15 -9.83 9.78
C ASP A 300 -31.86 -10.96 9.03
N THR A 301 -31.26 -11.45 7.95
CA THR A 301 -31.76 -12.61 7.19
C THR A 301 -31.86 -13.85 8.07
N LEU A 302 -30.86 -14.13 8.89
CA LEU A 302 -30.81 -15.32 9.76
C LEU A 302 -31.77 -15.24 10.95
N ARG A 303 -32.11 -14.02 11.37
CA ARG A 303 -33.13 -13.76 12.43
C ARG A 303 -34.55 -13.76 11.92
N SER A 304 -34.73 -13.67 10.59
CA SER A 304 -36.04 -13.68 9.99
C SER A 304 -36.65 -15.12 10.07
N PRO A 305 -37.92 -15.26 10.44
CA PRO A 305 -38.57 -16.58 10.54
C PRO A 305 -38.61 -17.32 9.20
N THR A 306 -38.27 -18.62 9.19
CA THR A 306 -38.29 -19.44 7.98
C THR A 306 -39.55 -20.29 7.90
N ILE A 307 -40.74 -19.64 7.88
CA ILE A 307 -42.02 -20.30 7.86
C ILE A 307 -42.37 -20.77 6.44
N GLY A 308 -42.62 -22.07 6.27
CA GLY A 308 -43.07 -22.65 5.00
C GLY A 308 -42.00 -22.63 3.89
N SER A 309 -42.43 -22.83 2.65
CA SER A 309 -41.55 -22.79 1.48
C SER A 309 -41.06 -21.36 1.14
N ALA A 310 -41.89 -20.37 1.36
CA ALA A 310 -41.59 -18.97 1.12
C ALA A 310 -40.47 -18.47 2.06
N GLY A 311 -40.56 -18.73 3.37
CA GLY A 311 -39.50 -18.37 4.32
C GLY A 311 -38.16 -19.04 4.01
N LYS A 312 -38.21 -20.34 3.59
CA LYS A 312 -36.98 -21.04 3.14
C LYS A 312 -36.40 -20.44 1.87
N ALA A 313 -37.24 -20.02 0.92
CA ALA A 313 -36.79 -19.36 -0.30
C ALA A 313 -36.22 -17.96 -0.01
N ALA A 314 -36.84 -17.20 0.90
CA ALA A 314 -36.31 -15.88 1.35
C ALA A 314 -34.93 -16.03 2.00
N LEU A 315 -34.76 -17.01 2.90
CA LEU A 315 -33.43 -17.31 3.49
C LEU A 315 -32.41 -17.66 2.41
N ALA A 316 -32.74 -18.56 1.47
CA ALA A 316 -31.83 -18.98 0.42
C ALA A 316 -31.41 -17.80 -0.49
N ASN A 317 -32.37 -16.94 -0.86
CA ASN A 317 -32.10 -15.73 -1.64
C ASN A 317 -31.17 -14.77 -0.88
N GLY A 318 -31.41 -14.54 0.41
CA GLY A 318 -30.56 -13.68 1.25
C GLY A 318 -29.14 -14.26 1.43
N LEU A 319 -29.00 -15.56 1.62
CA LEU A 319 -27.70 -16.23 1.70
C LEU A 319 -26.93 -16.17 0.37
N ASN A 320 -27.59 -16.37 -0.77
CA ASN A 320 -26.98 -16.25 -2.09
C ASN A 320 -26.46 -14.82 -2.31
N GLN A 321 -27.30 -13.81 -2.05
CA GLN A 321 -26.93 -12.40 -2.18
C GLN A 321 -25.75 -12.03 -1.27
N THR A 322 -25.78 -12.50 -0.02
CA THR A 322 -24.66 -12.28 0.91
C THR A 322 -23.38 -12.95 0.45
N SER A 323 -23.48 -14.20 -0.05
CA SER A 323 -22.33 -14.94 -0.56
C SER A 323 -21.65 -14.18 -1.71
N ASP A 324 -22.41 -13.66 -2.66
CA ASP A 324 -21.90 -12.86 -3.77
C ASP A 324 -21.24 -11.57 -3.30
N ASN A 325 -21.89 -10.82 -2.40
CA ASN A 325 -21.37 -9.57 -1.89
C ASN A 325 -20.13 -9.77 -1.02
N MET A 326 -20.09 -10.85 -0.21
CA MET A 326 -18.89 -11.20 0.57
C MET A 326 -17.72 -11.61 -0.32
N LYS A 327 -17.98 -12.34 -1.41
CA LYS A 327 -16.95 -12.66 -2.40
C LYS A 327 -16.38 -11.40 -3.04
N SER A 328 -17.21 -10.48 -3.47
CA SER A 328 -16.77 -9.18 -4.02
C SER A 328 -15.95 -8.38 -3.02
N ALA A 329 -16.36 -8.34 -1.76
CA ALA A 329 -15.63 -7.66 -0.70
C ALA A 329 -14.26 -8.33 -0.44
N TYR A 330 -14.23 -9.66 -0.43
CA TYR A 330 -13.01 -10.44 -0.31
C TYR A 330 -12.02 -10.14 -1.45
N ASP A 331 -12.51 -10.11 -2.70
CA ASP A 331 -11.72 -9.79 -3.89
C ASP A 331 -11.18 -8.34 -3.85
N THR A 332 -11.95 -7.40 -3.29
CA THR A 332 -11.51 -6.01 -3.06
C THR A 332 -10.33 -5.96 -2.07
N VAL A 333 -10.44 -6.66 -0.95
CA VAL A 333 -9.36 -6.74 0.04
C VAL A 333 -8.12 -7.42 -0.54
N LEU A 334 -8.27 -8.52 -1.30
CA LEU A 334 -7.15 -9.16 -2.00
C LEU A 334 -6.47 -8.24 -3.00
N THR A 335 -7.24 -7.40 -3.71
CA THR A 335 -6.69 -6.40 -4.63
C THR A 335 -5.87 -5.35 -3.88
N ALA A 336 -6.36 -4.89 -2.72
CA ALA A 336 -5.61 -3.97 -1.86
C ALA A 336 -4.30 -4.60 -1.36
N ARG A 337 -4.34 -5.87 -0.88
CA ARG A 337 -3.16 -6.63 -0.46
C ARG A 337 -2.16 -6.82 -1.60
N SER A 338 -2.62 -7.19 -2.79
CA SER A 338 -1.77 -7.31 -3.97
C SER A 338 -1.05 -6.00 -4.32
N SER A 339 -1.76 -4.87 -4.22
CA SER A 339 -1.19 -3.55 -4.42
C SER A 339 -0.11 -3.22 -3.37
N ILE A 340 -0.34 -3.57 -2.09
CA ILE A 340 0.65 -3.43 -1.02
C ILE A 340 1.88 -4.30 -1.31
N GLY A 341 1.68 -5.56 -1.68
CA GLY A 341 2.77 -6.48 -2.05
C GLY A 341 3.64 -5.96 -3.20
N SER A 342 3.01 -5.38 -4.23
CA SER A 342 3.73 -4.74 -5.34
C SER A 342 4.58 -3.55 -4.88
N ARG A 343 4.04 -2.71 -3.97
CA ARG A 343 4.79 -1.57 -3.39
C ARG A 343 5.96 -2.04 -2.52
N LEU A 344 5.78 -3.10 -1.73
CA LEU A 344 6.86 -3.70 -0.94
C LEU A 344 7.98 -4.23 -1.83
N THR A 345 7.65 -4.92 -2.93
CA THR A 345 8.64 -5.37 -3.92
C THR A 345 9.37 -4.21 -4.60
N GLU A 346 8.67 -3.10 -4.89
CA GLU A 346 9.28 -1.88 -5.41
C GLU A 346 10.28 -1.27 -4.41
N LEU A 347 9.94 -1.25 -3.11
CA LEU A 347 10.85 -0.79 -2.05
C LEU A 347 12.10 -1.65 -1.97
N ASP A 348 11.98 -2.99 -2.06
CA ASP A 348 13.13 -3.91 -2.05
C ASP A 348 14.11 -3.62 -3.20
N SER A 349 13.58 -3.36 -4.39
CA SER A 349 14.39 -3.01 -5.57
C SER A 349 15.10 -1.67 -5.42
N LEU A 350 14.42 -0.68 -4.83
CA LEU A 350 15.01 0.65 -4.61
C LEU A 350 16.02 0.66 -3.46
N ASP A 351 15.82 -0.18 -2.43
CA ASP A 351 16.81 -0.34 -1.36
C ASP A 351 18.10 -0.93 -1.92
N SER A 352 18.03 -2.01 -2.72
CA SER A 352 19.20 -2.58 -3.39
C SER A 352 19.95 -1.54 -4.26
N THR A 353 19.20 -0.75 -5.04
CA THR A 353 19.79 0.33 -5.85
C THR A 353 20.42 1.42 -4.98
N GLY A 354 19.78 1.76 -3.87
CA GLY A 354 20.28 2.75 -2.92
C GLY A 354 21.58 2.30 -2.24
N ASP A 355 21.68 1.03 -1.89
CA ASP A 355 22.88 0.42 -1.31
C ASP A 355 24.05 0.45 -2.31
N ASP A 356 23.81 0.07 -3.57
CA ASP A 356 24.81 0.12 -4.63
C ASP A 356 25.33 1.57 -4.83
N LEU A 357 24.42 2.55 -4.82
CA LEU A 357 24.80 3.97 -4.90
C LEU A 357 25.63 4.42 -3.69
N ASN A 358 25.29 3.97 -2.48
CA ASN A 358 26.07 4.29 -1.28
C ASN A 358 27.48 3.75 -1.36
N ILE A 359 27.67 2.52 -1.87
CA ILE A 359 28.99 1.94 -2.11
C ILE A 359 29.76 2.77 -3.13
N GLN A 360 29.13 3.16 -4.23
CA GLN A 360 29.75 4.00 -5.26
C GLN A 360 30.13 5.37 -4.74
N TYR A 361 29.27 6.03 -3.94
CA TYR A 361 29.58 7.32 -3.32
C TYR A 361 30.75 7.20 -2.33
N ALA A 362 30.76 6.16 -1.50
CA ALA A 362 31.85 5.90 -0.56
C ALA A 362 33.18 5.68 -1.29
N SER A 363 33.21 4.88 -2.38
CA SER A 363 34.39 4.68 -3.21
C SER A 363 34.86 5.98 -3.86
N THR A 364 33.94 6.76 -4.43
CA THR A 364 34.27 8.05 -5.06
C THR A 364 34.83 9.07 -4.04
N LEU A 365 34.25 9.12 -2.84
CA LEU A 365 34.75 9.98 -1.76
C LEU A 365 36.14 9.55 -1.30
N SER A 366 36.39 8.24 -1.19
CA SER A 366 37.71 7.71 -0.85
C SER A 366 38.75 8.11 -1.90
N ASP A 367 38.44 7.96 -3.18
CA ASP A 367 39.35 8.38 -4.27
C ASP A 367 39.65 9.87 -4.28
N LEU A 368 38.68 10.71 -3.90
CA LEU A 368 38.80 12.17 -3.89
C LEU A 368 39.56 12.68 -2.67
N VAL A 369 39.26 12.17 -1.46
CA VAL A 369 39.68 12.79 -0.21
C VAL A 369 40.55 11.94 0.69
N ASP A 370 40.59 10.61 0.55
CA ASP A 370 41.34 9.74 1.44
C ASP A 370 42.83 9.75 1.11
N LEU A 371 43.62 9.40 2.10
CA LEU A 371 45.07 9.43 2.07
C LEU A 371 45.64 8.05 1.75
N ASP A 372 46.56 7.98 0.77
CA ASP A 372 47.43 6.82 0.65
C ASP A 372 48.49 6.85 1.76
N LEU A 373 48.20 6.15 2.84
CA LEU A 373 49.06 6.10 4.03
C LEU A 373 50.46 5.61 3.74
N VAL A 374 50.65 4.63 2.87
CA VAL A 374 51.98 4.06 2.56
C VAL A 374 52.85 5.11 1.84
N LYS A 375 52.28 5.72 0.83
CA LYS A 375 52.95 6.78 0.08
C LYS A 375 53.24 7.98 0.98
N THR A 376 52.30 8.44 1.76
CA THR A 376 52.43 9.60 2.62
C THR A 376 53.44 9.40 3.75
N TYR A 377 53.47 8.20 4.34
CA TYR A 377 54.47 7.84 5.34
C TYR A 377 55.92 7.86 4.74
N SER A 378 56.05 7.33 3.55
CA SER A 378 57.33 7.39 2.82
C SER A 378 57.77 8.86 2.56
N MET A 379 56.83 9.68 2.10
CA MET A 379 57.08 11.14 1.88
C MET A 379 57.45 11.85 3.20
N PHE A 380 56.74 11.55 4.29
CA PHE A 380 56.99 12.13 5.61
C PHE A 380 58.39 11.77 6.10
N THR A 381 58.81 10.49 6.00
CA THR A 381 60.17 10.05 6.38
C THR A 381 61.24 10.73 5.54
N GLN A 382 61.02 10.80 4.23
CA GLN A 382 61.94 11.52 3.33
C GLN A 382 62.07 13.03 3.69
N GLN A 383 60.93 13.66 3.96
CA GLN A 383 60.90 15.10 4.34
C GLN A 383 61.62 15.30 5.69
N GLN A 384 61.48 14.41 6.66
CA GLN A 384 62.16 14.45 7.95
C GLN A 384 63.68 14.35 7.78
N VAL A 385 64.14 13.44 6.94
CA VAL A 385 65.58 13.32 6.62
C VAL A 385 66.09 14.58 5.92
N THR A 386 65.33 15.10 4.95
CA THR A 386 65.68 16.32 4.21
C THR A 386 65.76 17.54 5.15
N LEU A 387 64.79 17.70 6.06
CA LEU A 387 64.78 18.76 7.06
C LEU A 387 66.00 18.67 7.98
N THR A 388 66.33 17.48 8.48
CA THR A 388 67.50 17.29 9.34
C THR A 388 68.79 17.59 8.60
N ALA A 389 68.94 17.16 7.34
CA ALA A 389 70.11 17.49 6.49
C ALA A 389 70.19 18.98 6.21
N ALA A 390 69.08 19.66 5.91
CA ALA A 390 69.02 21.12 5.67
C ALA A 390 69.40 21.90 6.92
N GLN A 391 68.93 21.50 8.11
CA GLN A 391 69.27 22.13 9.38
C GLN A 391 70.80 22.00 9.66
N LYS A 392 71.34 20.79 9.43
CA LYS A 392 72.80 20.55 9.63
C LYS A 392 73.62 21.34 8.63
N SER A 393 73.23 21.43 7.38
CA SER A 393 73.92 22.26 6.37
C SER A 393 73.82 23.75 6.68
N PHE A 394 72.66 24.23 7.13
CA PHE A 394 72.46 25.60 7.51
C PHE A 394 73.33 26.06 8.74
N THR A 395 73.38 25.17 9.77
CA THR A 395 74.24 25.40 10.95
C THR A 395 75.73 25.44 10.59
N THR A 396 76.18 24.57 9.70
CA THR A 396 77.58 24.54 9.20
C THR A 396 77.87 25.78 8.39
N MET A 397 77.02 26.25 7.48
CA MET A 397 77.23 27.46 6.70
C MET A 397 77.18 28.74 7.57
N SER A 398 76.25 28.78 8.53
CA SER A 398 76.11 29.87 9.48
C SER A 398 77.42 30.00 10.37
N GLY A 399 77.95 28.86 10.85
CA GLY A 399 79.19 28.80 11.61
C GLY A 399 80.43 29.30 10.84
N LEU A 400 80.55 28.86 9.56
CA LEU A 400 81.65 29.32 8.69
C LEU A 400 81.64 30.85 8.39
N SER A 401 80.41 31.42 8.26
CA SER A 401 80.26 32.90 8.04
C SER A 401 80.62 33.68 9.26
N LEU A 402 80.32 33.22 10.49
CA LEU A 402 80.66 33.91 11.74
C LEU A 402 82.17 33.91 12.00
N PHE A 403 82.83 32.77 11.71
CA PHE A 403 84.32 32.72 11.85
C PHE A 403 85.05 33.62 10.88
N ASN A 404 84.60 33.80 9.64
CA ASN A 404 85.16 34.76 8.69
C ASN A 404 84.95 36.24 9.05
N PHE A 405 83.93 36.53 9.89
CA PHE A 405 83.67 37.89 10.37
C PHE A 405 84.51 38.29 11.62
N ILE A 406 84.85 37.28 12.46
CA ILE A 406 85.62 37.48 13.68
C ILE A 406 87.15 37.42 13.41
N SER A 407 87.59 36.81 12.31
CA SER A 407 89.03 36.66 11.92
C SER A 407 89.50 37.69 10.88
N GLY A 408 88.71 38.64 10.46
CA GLY A 408 89.02 39.80 9.63
C GLY A 408 88.90 41.12 10.44
#